data_af1989d14f446d2396970727d48fca19
#
_entry.id   af1989d14f446d2396970727d48fca19
#
_cell.length_a   1.000
_cell.length_b   1.000
_cell.length_c   1.000
_cell.angle_alpha   90.00
_cell.angle_beta   90.00
_cell.angle_gamma   90.00
#
_symmetry.space_group_name_H-M   'P 1'
#
loop_
_entity.id
_entity.type
_entity.pdbx_description
1 polymer ?
#
loop_
_entity_poly.entity_id
_entity_poly.type
_entity_poly.pdbx_seq_one_letter_code
_entity_poly.pdbx_strand_id
1 'polypeptide(L)'
;MYLSVKQQVKHLSKGDYRTIKELCHTAKNLANEAIYNVRQYYFTEGEYLSYEKNYALLKNSPNYKTLNSNMAQQILKEVDGSFKSFFGLLKLAKQGKYAFKDCKLPHYLPKDGYTTLVIGFVRLNGNKLILPFSNSFKKNHKAVEIRIPPVLLDKKVKEIRILPKANARFFEIQYIYEADCIQRNLSQSNALALDLGINNLVTAVSNTGRTFIIDGRRLKSINQWFNKENARLQSIKDKQHFGKKTTNRQKAIARDRNNKVNDYMNKAARKVIGYCISNDIGTLVVGYNETFQRGSNVGKRNNQTFVNIPYGKLRDKLEYLCELNGITFVKQEESYTSKASFWDRDDIPVYNSDNPKEYQFSGKRICRGQYRTASGNTLNADINGSLNILRKSSVVSLEALYSRGKVDTPVRIRIA
;
A
#
# COMPACT_ATOMS: atom_id res chain seq x y z
N MET A 1 1.80 15.56 -9.96
CA MET A 1 1.25 14.21 -9.65
C MET A 1 0.07 14.31 -8.68
N TYR A 2 -0.70 13.22 -8.51
CA TYR A 2 -1.77 13.20 -7.50
C TYR A 2 -1.33 12.47 -6.24
N LEU A 3 -1.49 13.12 -5.10
CA LEU A 3 -1.21 12.55 -3.79
C LEU A 3 -2.48 12.41 -2.97
N SER A 4 -2.44 11.59 -1.92
CA SER A 4 -3.57 11.41 -1.02
C SER A 4 -3.20 11.58 0.45
N VAL A 5 -4.06 12.27 1.18
CA VAL A 5 -4.04 12.35 2.65
C VAL A 5 -5.22 11.56 3.20
N LYS A 6 -4.95 10.74 4.22
CA LYS A 6 -5.98 9.95 4.91
C LYS A 6 -6.27 10.52 6.29
N GLN A 7 -7.54 10.66 6.58
CA GLN A 7 -8.04 11.11 7.88
C GLN A 7 -9.01 10.08 8.44
N GLN A 8 -8.81 9.67 9.69
CA GLN A 8 -9.85 8.96 10.42
C GLN A 8 -10.82 9.98 11.01
N VAL A 9 -12.08 9.86 10.68
CA VAL A 9 -13.11 10.75 11.20
C VAL A 9 -13.37 10.39 12.65
N LYS A 10 -13.09 11.33 13.54
CA LYS A 10 -13.33 11.24 14.98
C LYS A 10 -14.38 12.28 15.40
N HIS A 11 -15.05 12.01 16.52
CA HIS A 11 -15.96 12.97 17.15
C HIS A 11 -17.16 13.40 16.27
N LEU A 12 -17.65 12.51 15.40
CA LEU A 12 -18.94 12.73 14.73
C LEU A 12 -20.07 12.76 15.75
N SER A 13 -21.02 13.69 15.59
CA SER A 13 -22.28 13.60 16.30
C SER A 13 -23.04 12.32 15.93
N LYS A 14 -23.97 11.87 16.78
CA LYS A 14 -24.84 10.73 16.42
C LYS A 14 -25.62 10.98 15.13
N GLY A 15 -26.03 12.23 14.89
CA GLY A 15 -26.73 12.65 13.67
C GLY A 15 -25.84 12.53 12.44
N ASP A 16 -24.66 13.17 12.45
CA ASP A 16 -23.72 13.13 11.33
C ASP A 16 -23.28 11.70 10.98
N TYR A 17 -23.02 10.90 12.01
CA TYR A 17 -22.69 9.48 11.82
C TYR A 17 -23.81 8.74 11.09
N ARG A 18 -25.09 8.92 11.50
CA ARG A 18 -26.26 8.29 10.85
C ARG A 18 -26.41 8.78 9.41
N THR A 19 -26.27 10.07 9.17
CA THR A 19 -26.36 10.68 7.85
C THR A 19 -25.31 10.13 6.87
N ILE A 20 -24.04 10.08 7.29
CA ILE A 20 -22.98 9.50 6.43
C ILE A 20 -23.24 8.02 6.18
N LYS A 21 -23.68 7.28 7.21
CA LYS A 21 -23.98 5.86 7.09
C LYS A 21 -25.12 5.61 6.11
N GLU A 22 -26.17 6.41 6.15
CA GLU A 22 -27.31 6.36 5.23
C GLU A 22 -26.87 6.63 3.79
N LEU A 23 -26.08 7.70 3.55
CA LEU A 23 -25.54 7.99 2.23
C LEU A 23 -24.69 6.84 1.68
N CYS A 24 -23.82 6.23 2.50
CA CYS A 24 -23.03 5.07 2.09
C CYS A 24 -23.90 3.84 1.78
N HIS A 25 -25.03 3.69 2.46
CA HIS A 25 -25.99 2.61 2.19
C HIS A 25 -26.75 2.84 0.90
N THR A 26 -27.26 4.06 0.68
CA THR A 26 -27.93 4.48 -0.56
C THR A 26 -26.99 4.35 -1.77
N ALA A 27 -25.73 4.72 -1.60
CA ALA A 27 -24.68 4.52 -2.61
C ALA A 27 -24.49 3.04 -2.98
N LYS A 28 -24.51 2.14 -1.98
CA LYS A 28 -24.47 0.70 -2.19
C LYS A 28 -25.72 0.21 -2.95
N ASN A 29 -26.91 0.72 -2.63
CA ASN A 29 -28.12 0.37 -3.35
C ASN A 29 -28.03 0.79 -4.82
N LEU A 30 -27.62 2.02 -5.10
CA LEU A 30 -27.42 2.52 -6.47
C LEU A 30 -26.34 1.71 -7.22
N ALA A 31 -25.26 1.32 -6.56
CA ALA A 31 -24.25 0.45 -7.17
C ALA A 31 -24.83 -0.90 -7.56
N ASN A 32 -25.68 -1.50 -6.70
CA ASN A 32 -26.35 -2.76 -7.00
C ASN A 32 -27.36 -2.64 -8.15
N GLU A 33 -28.12 -1.55 -8.23
CA GLU A 33 -28.99 -1.24 -9.38
C GLU A 33 -28.16 -1.16 -10.67
N ALA A 34 -27.04 -0.44 -10.63
CA ALA A 34 -26.16 -0.30 -11.79
C ALA A 34 -25.54 -1.65 -12.21
N ILE A 35 -25.09 -2.47 -11.25
CA ILE A 35 -24.58 -3.81 -11.52
C ILE A 35 -25.68 -4.70 -12.12
N TYR A 36 -26.91 -4.61 -11.60
CA TYR A 36 -28.05 -5.37 -12.11
C TYR A 36 -28.30 -5.05 -13.59
N ASN A 37 -28.41 -3.78 -13.94
CA ASN A 37 -28.66 -3.36 -15.31
C ASN A 37 -27.57 -3.86 -16.27
N VAL A 38 -26.27 -3.70 -15.92
CA VAL A 38 -25.17 -4.15 -16.77
C VAL A 38 -25.19 -5.66 -16.93
N ARG A 39 -25.49 -6.42 -15.86
CA ARG A 39 -25.55 -7.89 -15.93
C ARG A 39 -26.73 -8.37 -16.76
N GLN A 40 -27.93 -7.80 -16.53
CA GLN A 40 -29.11 -8.19 -17.32
C GLN A 40 -28.89 -7.90 -18.79
N TYR A 41 -28.47 -6.68 -19.14
CA TYR A 41 -28.17 -6.31 -20.52
C TYR A 41 -27.16 -7.24 -21.17
N TYR A 42 -26.08 -7.58 -20.44
CA TYR A 42 -25.06 -8.50 -20.96
C TYR A 42 -25.61 -9.92 -21.18
N PHE A 43 -26.50 -10.40 -20.30
CA PHE A 43 -27.08 -11.75 -20.45
C PHE A 43 -28.18 -11.83 -21.52
N THR A 44 -28.90 -10.73 -21.77
CA THR A 44 -29.96 -10.71 -22.80
C THR A 44 -29.42 -10.33 -24.19
N GLU A 45 -28.58 -9.32 -24.28
CA GLU A 45 -28.10 -8.77 -25.55
C GLU A 45 -26.72 -9.31 -25.96
N GLY A 46 -25.97 -9.95 -25.07
CA GLY A 46 -24.60 -10.37 -25.32
C GLY A 46 -23.57 -9.21 -25.38
N GLU A 47 -24.02 -7.97 -25.15
CA GLU A 47 -23.23 -6.75 -25.28
C GLU A 47 -23.00 -6.08 -23.92
N TYR A 48 -22.01 -5.16 -23.88
CA TYR A 48 -21.73 -4.36 -22.72
C TYR A 48 -22.62 -3.10 -22.66
N LEU A 49 -23.32 -2.92 -21.55
CA LEU A 49 -24.09 -1.71 -21.28
C LEU A 49 -23.14 -0.59 -20.84
N SER A 50 -22.97 0.46 -21.69
CA SER A 50 -22.09 1.58 -21.41
C SER A 50 -22.57 2.44 -20.21
N TYR A 51 -21.63 3.22 -19.64
CA TYR A 51 -21.95 4.19 -18.58
C TYR A 51 -23.12 5.11 -18.95
N GLU A 52 -23.14 5.64 -20.18
CA GLU A 52 -24.15 6.60 -20.65
C GLU A 52 -25.55 5.96 -20.69
N LYS A 53 -25.64 4.74 -21.23
CA LYS A 53 -26.91 3.98 -21.27
C LYS A 53 -27.39 3.64 -19.85
N ASN A 54 -26.50 3.17 -18.98
CA ASN A 54 -26.84 2.85 -17.60
C ASN A 54 -27.26 4.09 -16.80
N TYR A 55 -26.57 5.22 -17.01
CA TYR A 55 -26.94 6.52 -16.44
C TYR A 55 -28.38 6.93 -16.87
N ALA A 56 -28.71 6.80 -18.17
CA ALA A 56 -30.03 7.15 -18.67
C ALA A 56 -31.15 6.34 -17.98
N LEU A 57 -30.89 5.05 -17.71
CA LEU A 57 -31.82 4.17 -16.98
C LEU A 57 -31.98 4.57 -15.51
N LEU A 58 -30.91 5.02 -14.85
CA LEU A 58 -30.86 5.20 -13.39
C LEU A 58 -31.02 6.64 -12.91
N LYS A 59 -30.88 7.66 -13.76
CA LYS A 59 -30.95 9.09 -13.36
C LYS A 59 -32.24 9.47 -12.61
N ASN A 60 -33.29 8.70 -12.81
CA ASN A 60 -34.59 8.91 -12.16
C ASN A 60 -34.88 7.95 -10.99
N SER A 61 -33.99 7.00 -10.70
CA SER A 61 -34.20 6.07 -9.58
C SER A 61 -34.20 6.81 -8.23
N PRO A 62 -34.95 6.31 -7.24
CA PRO A 62 -34.98 6.91 -5.90
C PRO A 62 -33.60 7.01 -5.26
N ASN A 63 -32.75 5.96 -5.43
CA ASN A 63 -31.39 5.96 -4.89
C ASN A 63 -30.50 7.01 -5.55
N TYR A 64 -30.65 7.22 -6.88
CA TYR A 64 -29.93 8.27 -7.58
C TYR A 64 -30.34 9.68 -7.10
N LYS A 65 -31.65 9.93 -6.98
CA LYS A 65 -32.20 11.24 -6.56
C LYS A 65 -31.91 11.58 -5.09
N THR A 66 -31.74 10.58 -4.24
CA THR A 66 -31.36 10.78 -2.83
C THR A 66 -29.92 11.27 -2.71
N LEU A 67 -29.02 10.79 -3.57
CA LEU A 67 -27.62 11.23 -3.58
C LEU A 67 -27.46 12.56 -4.34
N ASN A 68 -26.40 13.31 -4.01
CA ASN A 68 -25.96 14.39 -4.88
C ASN A 68 -25.58 13.83 -6.26
N SER A 69 -25.96 14.51 -7.33
CA SER A 69 -25.76 14.03 -8.71
C SER A 69 -24.31 13.66 -9.03
N ASN A 70 -23.34 14.44 -8.53
CA ASN A 70 -21.93 14.14 -8.71
C ASN A 70 -21.55 12.82 -8.03
N MET A 71 -21.97 12.60 -6.76
CA MET A 71 -21.73 11.33 -6.07
C MET A 71 -22.38 10.15 -6.80
N ALA A 72 -23.62 10.29 -7.24
CA ALA A 72 -24.32 9.25 -7.97
C ALA A 72 -23.63 8.88 -9.28
N GLN A 73 -23.20 9.87 -10.05
CA GLN A 73 -22.44 9.65 -11.28
C GLN A 73 -21.09 8.93 -11.02
N GLN A 74 -20.38 9.29 -9.93
CA GLN A 74 -19.13 8.61 -9.58
C GLN A 74 -19.36 7.12 -9.25
N ILE A 75 -20.46 6.78 -8.58
CA ILE A 75 -20.82 5.38 -8.31
C ILE A 75 -21.03 4.62 -9.62
N LEU A 76 -21.78 5.19 -10.57
CA LEU A 76 -21.99 4.57 -11.88
C LEU A 76 -20.68 4.40 -12.65
N LYS A 77 -19.75 5.37 -12.58
CA LYS A 77 -18.42 5.27 -13.19
C LYS A 77 -17.57 4.17 -12.54
N GLU A 78 -17.66 3.98 -11.21
CA GLU A 78 -16.95 2.89 -10.53
C GLU A 78 -17.49 1.50 -10.95
N VAL A 79 -18.81 1.39 -11.14
CA VAL A 79 -19.43 0.15 -11.67
C VAL A 79 -18.96 -0.10 -13.12
N ASP A 80 -19.02 0.91 -13.98
CA ASP A 80 -18.51 0.86 -15.36
C ASP A 80 -17.06 0.40 -15.41
N GLY A 81 -16.17 1.01 -14.58
CA GLY A 81 -14.77 0.64 -14.47
C GLY A 81 -14.56 -0.81 -14.02
N SER A 82 -15.42 -1.31 -13.12
CA SER A 82 -15.36 -2.72 -12.66
C SER A 82 -15.65 -3.70 -13.79
N PHE A 83 -16.65 -3.42 -14.61
CA PHE A 83 -16.97 -4.26 -15.76
C PHE A 83 -15.94 -4.15 -16.87
N LYS A 84 -15.42 -2.95 -17.15
CA LYS A 84 -14.29 -2.77 -18.10
C LYS A 84 -13.08 -3.59 -17.67
N SER A 85 -12.76 -3.60 -16.38
CA SER A 85 -11.68 -4.44 -15.82
C SER A 85 -11.97 -5.94 -16.01
N PHE A 86 -13.20 -6.38 -15.74
CA PHE A 86 -13.63 -7.77 -15.96
C PHE A 86 -13.47 -8.19 -17.43
N PHE A 87 -13.96 -7.40 -18.37
CA PHE A 87 -13.81 -7.70 -19.81
C PHE A 87 -12.36 -7.66 -20.25
N GLY A 88 -11.53 -6.77 -19.67
CA GLY A 88 -10.09 -6.75 -19.91
C GLY A 88 -9.41 -8.04 -19.46
N LEU A 89 -9.78 -8.58 -18.28
CA LEU A 89 -9.28 -9.87 -17.79
C LEU A 89 -9.72 -11.03 -18.67
N LEU A 90 -10.98 -11.04 -19.14
CA LEU A 90 -11.47 -12.05 -20.09
C LEU A 90 -10.67 -12.05 -21.39
N LYS A 91 -10.32 -10.86 -21.91
CA LYS A 91 -9.48 -10.74 -23.11
C LYS A 91 -8.08 -11.33 -22.87
N LEU A 92 -7.47 -11.07 -21.73
CA LEU A 92 -6.18 -11.66 -21.34
C LEU A 92 -6.29 -13.18 -21.17
N ALA A 93 -7.39 -13.67 -20.59
CA ALA A 93 -7.62 -15.11 -20.43
C ALA A 93 -7.77 -15.82 -21.79
N LYS A 94 -8.47 -15.21 -22.77
CA LYS A 94 -8.54 -15.71 -24.15
C LYS A 94 -7.18 -15.79 -24.82
N GLN A 95 -6.22 -14.93 -24.43
CA GLN A 95 -4.84 -14.95 -24.93
C GLN A 95 -3.92 -15.91 -24.15
N GLY A 96 -4.44 -16.68 -23.20
CA GLY A 96 -3.65 -17.58 -22.33
C GLY A 96 -2.79 -16.86 -21.27
N LYS A 97 -2.92 -15.52 -21.15
CA LYS A 97 -2.15 -14.71 -20.20
C LYS A 97 -2.76 -14.62 -18.79
N TYR A 98 -3.97 -15.10 -18.61
CA TYR A 98 -4.72 -15.10 -17.35
C TYR A 98 -5.61 -16.33 -17.26
N ALA A 99 -5.86 -16.86 -16.04
CA ALA A 99 -6.69 -18.03 -15.88
C ALA A 99 -8.20 -17.66 -15.90
N PHE A 100 -9.00 -18.30 -16.74
CA PHE A 100 -10.47 -18.08 -16.82
C PHE A 100 -11.17 -18.22 -15.46
N LYS A 101 -10.78 -19.20 -14.65
CA LYS A 101 -11.35 -19.44 -13.31
C LYS A 101 -11.20 -18.25 -12.36
N ASP A 102 -10.23 -17.35 -12.62
CA ASP A 102 -9.96 -16.17 -11.79
C ASP A 102 -10.64 -14.92 -12.33
N CYS A 103 -11.24 -14.95 -13.53
CA CYS A 103 -12.10 -13.89 -14.06
C CYS A 103 -13.44 -13.89 -13.33
N LYS A 104 -13.60 -12.99 -12.35
CA LYS A 104 -14.83 -12.87 -11.57
C LYS A 104 -15.71 -11.74 -12.08
N LEU A 105 -16.94 -12.08 -12.47
CA LEU A 105 -17.94 -11.07 -12.81
C LEU A 105 -18.24 -10.18 -11.58
N PRO A 106 -18.30 -8.85 -11.73
CA PRO A 106 -18.68 -7.97 -10.62
C PRO A 106 -19.97 -8.42 -9.94
N HIS A 107 -19.91 -8.63 -8.63
CA HIS A 107 -21.00 -9.19 -7.84
C HIS A 107 -21.72 -8.11 -7.01
N TYR A 108 -22.93 -8.40 -6.58
CA TYR A 108 -23.71 -7.51 -5.74
C TYR A 108 -23.08 -7.32 -4.36
N LEU A 109 -23.18 -6.11 -3.85
CA LEU A 109 -22.82 -5.80 -2.47
C LEU A 109 -23.91 -6.34 -1.52
N PRO A 110 -23.55 -6.78 -0.29
CA PRO A 110 -24.50 -7.33 0.67
C PRO A 110 -25.66 -6.39 0.98
N LYS A 111 -26.84 -6.93 1.27
CA LYS A 111 -28.07 -6.16 1.58
C LYS A 111 -27.80 -5.10 2.66
N ASP A 112 -27.16 -5.48 3.77
CA ASP A 112 -26.81 -4.60 4.89
C ASP A 112 -25.40 -3.98 4.76
N GLY A 113 -24.86 -3.95 3.54
CA GLY A 113 -23.55 -3.42 3.24
C GLY A 113 -23.54 -1.91 3.01
N TYR A 114 -22.35 -1.40 2.80
CA TYR A 114 -22.06 0.01 2.54
C TYR A 114 -20.96 0.09 1.48
N THR A 115 -20.99 1.14 0.66
CA THR A 115 -19.90 1.42 -0.28
C THR A 115 -19.31 2.81 -0.07
N THR A 116 -18.18 3.08 -0.71
CA THR A 116 -17.48 4.35 -0.67
C THR A 116 -18.31 5.44 -1.34
N LEU A 117 -18.33 6.63 -0.72
CA LEU A 117 -18.81 7.85 -1.38
C LEU A 117 -17.63 8.54 -2.05
N VAL A 118 -17.76 8.84 -3.32
CA VAL A 118 -16.78 9.61 -4.09
C VAL A 118 -17.37 10.97 -4.42
N ILE A 119 -16.65 12.04 -4.06
CA ILE A 119 -17.02 13.43 -4.27
C ILE A 119 -15.99 14.03 -5.22
N GLY A 120 -16.33 14.12 -6.50
CA GLY A 120 -15.45 14.70 -7.53
C GLY A 120 -15.56 16.23 -7.66
N PHE A 121 -16.59 16.83 -7.09
CA PHE A 121 -16.76 18.28 -7.00
C PHE A 121 -16.68 18.73 -5.54
N VAL A 122 -15.47 19.11 -5.13
CA VAL A 122 -15.16 19.41 -3.72
C VAL A 122 -15.47 20.86 -3.39
N ARG A 123 -16.26 21.08 -2.32
CA ARG A 123 -16.49 22.40 -1.74
C ARG A 123 -15.91 22.43 -0.33
N LEU A 124 -14.90 23.25 -0.13
CA LEU A 124 -14.33 23.55 1.17
C LEU A 124 -14.80 24.94 1.62
N ASN A 125 -15.14 25.06 2.89
CA ASN A 125 -15.41 26.33 3.55
C ASN A 125 -14.38 26.53 4.66
N GLY A 126 -13.34 27.32 4.36
CA GLY A 126 -12.18 27.44 5.23
C GLY A 126 -11.55 26.08 5.52
N ASN A 127 -11.50 25.70 6.78
CA ASN A 127 -10.93 24.41 7.22
C ASN A 127 -11.94 23.25 7.33
N LYS A 128 -13.11 23.39 6.69
CA LYS A 128 -14.20 22.41 6.75
C LYS A 128 -14.60 21.91 5.38
N LEU A 129 -14.79 20.62 5.27
CA LEU A 129 -15.49 19.97 4.18
C LEU A 129 -16.99 19.99 4.50
N ILE A 130 -17.80 20.53 3.59
CA ILE A 130 -19.26 20.44 3.65
C ILE A 130 -19.68 19.30 2.71
N LEU A 131 -20.37 18.29 3.23
CA LEU A 131 -20.84 17.17 2.40
C LEU A 131 -21.95 17.65 1.46
N PRO A 132 -21.83 17.42 0.14
CA PRO A 132 -22.85 17.82 -0.81
C PRO A 132 -24.06 16.88 -0.72
N PHE A 133 -25.22 17.44 -0.46
CA PHE A 133 -26.51 16.73 -0.44
C PHE A 133 -27.35 17.08 -1.66
N SER A 134 -28.25 16.18 -2.07
CA SER A 134 -29.30 16.50 -3.03
C SER A 134 -30.34 17.45 -2.38
N ASN A 135 -31.13 18.11 -3.20
CA ASN A 135 -32.16 19.03 -2.69
C ASN A 135 -33.23 18.31 -1.86
N SER A 136 -33.57 17.08 -2.24
CA SER A 136 -34.52 16.23 -1.47
C SER A 136 -33.92 15.84 -0.11
N PHE A 137 -32.65 15.45 -0.09
CA PHE A 137 -31.98 14.99 1.13
C PHE A 137 -31.77 16.11 2.16
N LYS A 138 -31.50 17.35 1.69
CA LYS A 138 -31.36 18.53 2.54
C LYS A 138 -32.61 18.88 3.36
N LYS A 139 -33.80 18.54 2.86
CA LYS A 139 -35.06 18.84 3.56
C LYS A 139 -35.15 18.16 4.91
N ASN A 140 -34.55 16.96 5.02
CA ASN A 140 -34.69 16.08 6.20
C ASN A 140 -33.39 15.90 6.99
N HIS A 141 -32.27 16.45 6.51
CA HIS A 141 -30.97 16.26 7.12
C HIS A 141 -30.22 17.57 7.28
N LYS A 142 -29.59 17.76 8.45
CA LYS A 142 -28.69 18.89 8.70
C LYS A 142 -27.38 18.68 7.91
N ALA A 143 -26.77 19.81 7.50
CA ALA A 143 -25.47 19.78 6.84
C ALA A 143 -24.42 19.08 7.72
N VAL A 144 -23.64 18.21 7.12
CA VAL A 144 -22.51 17.55 7.79
C VAL A 144 -21.23 18.27 7.43
N GLU A 145 -20.54 18.78 8.44
CA GLU A 145 -19.29 19.50 8.30
C GLU A 145 -18.16 18.70 8.96
N ILE A 146 -17.07 18.52 8.24
CA ILE A 146 -15.92 17.75 8.72
C ILE A 146 -14.65 18.61 8.61
N ARG A 147 -13.95 18.82 9.72
CA ARG A 147 -12.67 19.54 9.72
C ARG A 147 -11.64 18.78 8.91
N ILE A 148 -11.02 19.46 7.93
CA ILE A 148 -9.97 18.87 7.09
C ILE A 148 -8.59 18.91 7.79
N PRO A 149 -7.66 18.01 7.43
CA PRO A 149 -6.28 18.08 7.92
C PRO A 149 -5.60 19.39 7.54
N PRO A 150 -4.84 20.04 8.46
CA PRO A 150 -4.19 21.34 8.18
C PRO A 150 -3.27 21.32 6.95
N VAL A 151 -2.64 20.17 6.66
CA VAL A 151 -1.76 20.01 5.48
C VAL A 151 -2.48 20.20 4.14
N LEU A 152 -3.81 20.26 4.13
CA LEU A 152 -4.61 20.44 2.92
C LEU A 152 -5.11 21.88 2.72
N LEU A 153 -4.89 22.79 3.67
CA LEU A 153 -5.41 24.16 3.61
C LEU A 153 -4.94 24.92 2.37
N ASP A 154 -3.68 24.69 1.97
CA ASP A 154 -3.06 25.32 0.80
C ASP A 154 -3.02 24.40 -0.43
N LYS A 155 -3.81 23.31 -0.44
CA LYS A 155 -3.80 22.33 -1.52
C LYS A 155 -5.10 22.35 -2.31
N LYS A 156 -4.97 22.20 -3.63
CA LYS A 156 -6.12 22.02 -4.51
C LYS A 156 -6.64 20.59 -4.43
N VAL A 157 -7.59 20.35 -3.54
CA VAL A 157 -8.26 19.04 -3.42
C VAL A 157 -9.14 18.82 -4.64
N LYS A 158 -8.91 17.73 -5.35
CA LYS A 158 -9.61 17.33 -6.59
C LYS A 158 -10.75 16.36 -6.33
N GLU A 159 -10.56 15.44 -5.41
CA GLU A 159 -11.53 14.38 -5.11
C GLU A 159 -11.46 14.01 -3.63
N ILE A 160 -12.60 13.66 -3.07
CA ILE A 160 -12.70 13.17 -1.69
C ILE A 160 -13.43 11.83 -1.73
N ARG A 161 -12.88 10.85 -1.00
CA ARG A 161 -13.49 9.53 -0.80
C ARG A 161 -13.81 9.33 0.66
N ILE A 162 -15.06 9.01 0.99
CA ILE A 162 -15.49 8.61 2.33
C ILE A 162 -15.66 7.11 2.35
N LEU A 163 -14.78 6.42 3.07
CA LEU A 163 -14.72 4.97 3.13
C LEU A 163 -15.37 4.44 4.40
N PRO A 164 -16.49 3.70 4.30
CA PRO A 164 -17.06 2.99 5.43
C PRO A 164 -16.17 1.81 5.81
N LYS A 165 -15.62 1.83 7.02
CA LYS A 165 -14.77 0.77 7.55
C LYS A 165 -15.52 -0.09 8.56
N ALA A 166 -15.20 -1.39 8.60
CA ALA A 166 -15.79 -2.35 9.53
C ALA A 166 -17.34 -2.34 9.51
N ASN A 167 -17.94 -2.39 8.32
CA ASN A 167 -19.37 -2.28 8.07
C ASN A 167 -19.95 -0.93 8.58
N ALA A 168 -19.33 0.15 8.16
CA ALA A 168 -19.66 1.54 8.52
C ALA A 168 -19.63 1.84 10.02
N ARG A 169 -18.90 1.05 10.85
CA ARG A 169 -18.70 1.36 12.26
C ARG A 169 -17.88 2.64 12.47
N PHE A 170 -16.98 2.94 11.55
CA PHE A 170 -16.20 4.17 11.50
C PHE A 170 -15.89 4.54 10.05
N PHE A 171 -15.52 5.80 9.84
CA PHE A 171 -15.23 6.33 8.52
C PHE A 171 -13.79 6.81 8.41
N GLU A 172 -13.18 6.56 7.25
CA GLU A 172 -11.92 7.14 6.83
C GLU A 172 -12.18 8.04 5.63
N ILE A 173 -11.63 9.25 5.62
CA ILE A 173 -11.68 10.13 4.46
C ILE A 173 -10.32 10.13 3.79
N GLN A 174 -10.32 10.03 2.48
CA GLN A 174 -9.16 10.20 1.62
C GLN A 174 -9.36 11.47 0.79
N TYR A 175 -8.43 12.38 0.90
CA TYR A 175 -8.38 13.62 0.11
C TYR A 175 -7.33 13.46 -0.96
N ILE A 176 -7.73 13.52 -2.22
CA ILE A 176 -6.85 13.47 -3.38
C ILE A 176 -6.58 14.91 -3.82
N TYR A 177 -5.33 15.29 -3.88
CA TYR A 177 -4.89 16.64 -4.24
C TYR A 177 -3.75 16.61 -5.23
N GLU A 178 -3.60 17.69 -5.97
CA GLU A 178 -2.52 17.90 -6.91
C GLU A 178 -1.28 18.38 -6.18
N ALA A 179 -0.12 17.80 -6.51
CA ALA A 179 1.17 18.19 -5.97
C ALA A 179 2.19 18.27 -7.09
N ASP A 180 3.03 19.29 -7.04
CA ASP A 180 4.13 19.45 -7.96
C ASP A 180 5.30 18.56 -7.55
N CYS A 181 5.99 17.99 -8.54
CA CYS A 181 7.23 17.27 -8.30
C CYS A 181 8.39 18.26 -8.21
N ILE A 182 9.19 18.13 -7.18
CA ILE A 182 10.36 18.99 -6.96
C ILE A 182 11.57 18.33 -7.58
N GLN A 183 12.10 18.92 -8.64
CA GLN A 183 13.36 18.47 -9.23
C GLN A 183 14.52 19.03 -8.38
N ARG A 184 15.16 18.15 -7.60
CA ARG A 184 16.24 18.53 -6.68
C ARG A 184 17.62 18.48 -7.31
N ASN A 185 17.71 18.00 -8.57
CA ASN A 185 18.97 17.87 -9.32
C ASN A 185 20.08 17.15 -8.52
N LEU A 186 19.71 16.08 -7.81
CA LEU A 186 20.63 15.26 -7.04
C LEU A 186 21.55 14.47 -7.97
N SER A 187 22.77 14.21 -7.50
CA SER A 187 23.80 13.51 -8.25
C SER A 187 23.38 12.08 -8.60
N GLN A 188 23.25 11.79 -9.89
CA GLN A 188 22.95 10.43 -10.38
C GLN A 188 24.15 9.47 -10.24
N SER A 189 25.36 9.98 -9.99
CA SER A 189 26.55 9.16 -9.67
C SER A 189 26.51 8.62 -8.23
N ASN A 190 25.60 9.11 -7.39
CA ASN A 190 25.40 8.63 -6.03
C ASN A 190 24.13 7.79 -5.96
N ALA A 191 24.26 6.55 -5.49
CA ALA A 191 23.15 5.62 -5.33
C ALA A 191 23.09 5.06 -3.90
N LEU A 192 21.87 4.77 -3.44
CA LEU A 192 21.58 4.09 -2.19
C LEU A 192 20.83 2.80 -2.47
N ALA A 193 21.36 1.66 -2.02
CA ALA A 193 20.65 0.39 -2.10
C ALA A 193 20.00 0.03 -0.77
N LEU A 194 18.82 -0.57 -0.84
CA LEU A 194 18.04 -1.01 0.31
C LEU A 194 17.78 -2.52 0.25
N ASP A 195 18.15 -3.21 1.32
CA ASP A 195 17.69 -4.56 1.65
C ASP A 195 16.56 -4.46 2.69
N LEU A 196 15.42 -5.14 2.43
CA LEU A 196 14.21 -5.09 3.26
C LEU A 196 14.09 -6.35 4.13
N GLY A 197 14.12 -6.20 5.45
CA GLY A 197 14.12 -7.31 6.39
C GLY A 197 13.13 -7.17 7.54
N ILE A 198 13.11 -8.18 8.43
CA ILE A 198 12.17 -8.26 9.57
C ILE A 198 12.68 -7.46 10.78
N ASN A 199 13.88 -7.74 11.26
CA ASN A 199 14.45 -7.10 12.45
C ASN A 199 15.14 -5.77 12.08
N ASN A 200 15.71 -5.71 10.91
CA ASN A 200 16.18 -4.54 10.22
C ASN A 200 15.17 -4.29 9.08
N LEU A 201 14.25 -3.33 9.28
CA LEU A 201 13.20 -3.05 8.28
C LEU A 201 13.80 -2.60 6.96
N VAL A 202 14.84 -1.77 7.06
CA VAL A 202 15.65 -1.29 5.94
C VAL A 202 17.11 -1.38 6.37
N THR A 203 17.93 -2.01 5.57
CA THR A 203 19.39 -1.90 5.63
C THR A 203 19.85 -1.18 4.39
N ALA A 204 20.54 -0.06 4.55
CA ALA A 204 20.89 0.85 3.48
C ALA A 204 22.41 0.98 3.33
N VAL A 205 22.88 0.94 2.08
CA VAL A 205 24.29 1.17 1.72
C VAL A 205 24.36 2.07 0.51
N SER A 206 25.21 3.11 0.57
CA SER A 206 25.54 3.93 -0.60
C SER A 206 26.83 3.48 -1.28
N ASN A 207 27.01 3.81 -2.55
CA ASN A 207 28.27 3.59 -3.27
C ASN A 207 29.44 4.41 -2.68
N THR A 208 29.17 5.39 -1.83
CA THR A 208 30.20 6.14 -1.06
C THR A 208 30.61 5.42 0.22
N GLY A 209 30.03 4.25 0.52
CA GLY A 209 30.32 3.44 1.71
C GLY A 209 29.58 3.83 2.98
N ARG A 210 28.71 4.84 2.94
CA ARG A 210 27.86 5.21 4.09
C ARG A 210 26.72 4.21 4.25
N THR A 211 26.40 3.88 5.52
CA THR A 211 25.41 2.86 5.84
C THR A 211 24.49 3.28 6.98
N PHE A 212 23.25 2.80 6.96
CA PHE A 212 22.34 2.88 8.11
C PHE A 212 21.34 1.72 8.13
N ILE A 213 20.72 1.51 9.28
CA ILE A 213 19.69 0.50 9.49
C ILE A 213 18.47 1.14 10.13
N ILE A 214 17.29 0.99 9.55
CA ILE A 214 16.01 1.31 10.22
C ILE A 214 15.54 0.06 10.96
N ASP A 215 15.33 0.19 12.27
CA ASP A 215 14.96 -0.91 13.15
C ASP A 215 13.53 -1.41 12.86
N GLY A 216 13.35 -2.70 12.64
CA GLY A 216 12.04 -3.34 12.40
C GLY A 216 11.39 -3.97 13.64
N ARG A 217 12.11 -4.03 14.78
CA ARG A 217 11.64 -4.74 15.98
C ARG A 217 10.35 -4.16 16.56
N ARG A 218 10.13 -2.85 16.45
CA ARG A 218 8.88 -2.22 16.87
C ARG A 218 7.68 -2.71 16.05
N LEU A 219 7.81 -2.86 14.73
CA LEU A 219 6.76 -3.45 13.90
C LEU A 219 6.46 -4.89 14.29
N LYS A 220 7.52 -5.66 14.56
CA LYS A 220 7.39 -7.02 15.06
C LYS A 220 6.61 -7.06 16.37
N SER A 221 6.93 -6.20 17.33
CA SER A 221 6.23 -6.09 18.62
C SER A 221 4.75 -5.73 18.44
N ILE A 222 4.43 -4.75 17.59
CA ILE A 222 3.04 -4.35 17.28
C ILE A 222 2.25 -5.56 16.72
N ASN A 223 2.84 -6.31 15.78
CA ASN A 223 2.20 -7.46 15.17
C ASN A 223 2.05 -8.63 16.16
N GLN A 224 3.05 -8.89 16.99
CA GLN A 224 2.99 -9.93 18.03
C GLN A 224 1.90 -9.65 19.07
N TRP A 225 1.81 -8.41 19.55
CA TRP A 225 0.75 -8.01 20.47
C TRP A 225 -0.63 -8.19 19.82
N PHE A 226 -0.80 -7.72 18.58
CA PHE A 226 -2.06 -7.87 17.85
C PHE A 226 -2.44 -9.34 17.68
N ASN A 227 -1.51 -10.20 17.28
CA ASN A 227 -1.79 -11.62 17.08
C ASN A 227 -2.19 -12.31 18.38
N LYS A 228 -1.49 -12.02 19.49
CA LYS A 228 -1.80 -12.56 20.82
C LYS A 228 -3.18 -12.12 21.30
N GLU A 229 -3.50 -10.83 21.21
CA GLU A 229 -4.78 -10.28 21.67
C GLU A 229 -5.94 -10.77 20.76
N ASN A 230 -5.74 -10.82 19.44
CA ASN A 230 -6.74 -11.33 18.54
C ASN A 230 -7.03 -12.83 18.76
N ALA A 231 -6.00 -13.64 19.05
CA ALA A 231 -6.18 -15.05 19.39
C ALA A 231 -6.96 -15.21 20.70
N ARG A 232 -6.64 -14.39 21.75
CA ARG A 232 -7.39 -14.37 22.99
C ARG A 232 -8.88 -14.04 22.77
N LEU A 233 -9.16 -12.99 21.99
CA LEU A 233 -10.54 -12.59 21.67
C LEU A 233 -11.26 -13.66 20.82
N GLN A 234 -10.54 -14.35 19.94
CA GLN A 234 -11.08 -15.45 19.16
C GLN A 234 -11.47 -16.63 20.05
N SER A 235 -10.61 -17.02 20.99
CA SER A 235 -10.91 -18.09 21.96
C SER A 235 -12.16 -17.80 22.79
N ILE A 236 -12.31 -16.55 23.29
CA ILE A 236 -13.50 -16.12 24.03
C ILE A 236 -14.75 -16.24 23.13
N LYS A 237 -14.66 -15.77 21.91
CA LYS A 237 -15.75 -15.82 20.93
C LYS A 237 -16.18 -17.25 20.62
N ASP A 238 -15.22 -18.15 20.45
CA ASP A 238 -15.47 -19.56 20.15
C ASP A 238 -16.17 -20.26 21.33
N LYS A 239 -15.75 -19.98 22.56
CA LYS A 239 -16.40 -20.48 23.79
C LYS A 239 -17.84 -19.95 23.95
N GLN A 240 -18.10 -18.74 23.49
CA GLN A 240 -19.45 -18.13 23.53
C GLN A 240 -20.32 -18.49 22.33
N HIS A 241 -19.86 -19.36 21.42
CA HIS A 241 -20.56 -19.74 20.17
C HIS A 241 -21.04 -18.55 19.34
N PHE A 242 -20.30 -17.44 19.35
CA PHE A 242 -20.69 -16.16 18.71
C PHE A 242 -20.69 -16.23 17.16
N GLY A 243 -20.37 -17.37 16.59
CA GLY A 243 -20.32 -17.58 15.15
C GLY A 243 -19.08 -16.94 14.46
N LYS A 244 -19.13 -16.87 13.13
CA LYS A 244 -17.97 -16.45 12.32
C LYS A 244 -17.74 -14.93 12.27
N LYS A 245 -18.69 -14.09 12.70
CA LYS A 245 -18.58 -12.61 12.59
C LYS A 245 -17.49 -12.05 13.51
N THR A 246 -16.71 -11.11 12.99
CA THR A 246 -15.67 -10.39 13.76
C THR A 246 -16.32 -9.48 14.80
N THR A 247 -15.85 -9.53 16.05
CA THR A 247 -16.36 -8.68 17.14
C THR A 247 -15.93 -7.22 16.97
N ASN A 248 -16.63 -6.32 17.64
CA ASN A 248 -16.31 -4.90 17.65
C ASN A 248 -14.91 -4.63 18.24
N ARG A 249 -14.50 -5.38 19.25
CA ARG A 249 -13.16 -5.27 19.84
C ARG A 249 -12.09 -5.73 18.88
N GLN A 250 -12.28 -6.85 18.15
CA GLN A 250 -11.36 -7.31 17.13
C GLN A 250 -11.20 -6.28 16.00
N LYS A 251 -12.31 -5.65 15.54
CA LYS A 251 -12.26 -4.57 14.54
C LYS A 251 -11.46 -3.36 15.04
N ALA A 252 -11.61 -2.99 16.30
CA ALA A 252 -10.90 -1.87 16.90
C ALA A 252 -9.38 -2.13 16.97
N ILE A 253 -8.95 -3.28 17.51
CA ILE A 253 -7.52 -3.61 17.62
C ILE A 253 -6.86 -3.78 16.23
N ALA A 254 -7.58 -4.29 15.24
CA ALA A 254 -7.10 -4.40 13.86
C ALA A 254 -6.87 -3.01 13.24
N ARG A 255 -7.82 -2.08 13.42
CA ARG A 255 -7.67 -0.69 12.99
C ARG A 255 -6.44 -0.04 13.64
N ASP A 256 -6.31 -0.14 14.95
CA ASP A 256 -5.24 0.51 15.72
C ASP A 256 -3.87 -0.07 15.33
N ARG A 257 -3.79 -1.39 15.13
CA ARG A 257 -2.59 -2.05 14.58
C ARG A 257 -2.25 -1.52 13.20
N ASN A 258 -3.21 -1.46 12.29
CA ASN A 258 -2.99 -1.00 10.91
C ASN A 258 -2.53 0.46 10.87
N ASN A 259 -3.05 1.31 11.75
CA ASN A 259 -2.62 2.70 11.86
C ASN A 259 -1.17 2.82 12.32
N LYS A 260 -0.80 2.10 13.39
CA LYS A 260 0.58 2.08 13.91
C LYS A 260 1.58 1.59 12.86
N VAL A 261 1.22 0.53 12.11
CA VAL A 261 2.07 -0.01 11.03
C VAL A 261 2.20 0.99 9.89
N ASN A 262 1.09 1.62 9.45
CA ASN A 262 1.13 2.62 8.38
C ASN A 262 1.93 3.87 8.78
N ASP A 263 1.81 4.35 10.02
CA ASP A 263 2.60 5.47 10.53
C ASP A 263 4.10 5.14 10.50
N TYR A 264 4.47 3.96 11.00
CA TYR A 264 5.86 3.49 10.97
C TYR A 264 6.42 3.43 9.55
N MET A 265 5.67 2.87 8.58
CA MET A 265 6.07 2.80 7.18
C MET A 265 6.23 4.18 6.55
N ASN A 266 5.34 5.13 6.88
CA ASN A 266 5.45 6.51 6.40
C ASN A 266 6.71 7.20 6.93
N LYS A 267 6.99 7.04 8.23
CA LYS A 267 8.18 7.60 8.86
C LYS A 267 9.47 6.98 8.29
N ALA A 268 9.47 5.65 8.09
CA ALA A 268 10.60 4.93 7.50
C ALA A 268 10.90 5.42 6.08
N ALA A 269 9.88 5.49 5.21
CA ALA A 269 10.06 5.96 3.84
C ALA A 269 10.58 7.40 3.79
N ARG A 270 9.99 8.31 4.60
CA ARG A 270 10.48 9.70 4.67
C ARG A 270 11.91 9.81 5.18
N LYS A 271 12.32 8.94 6.12
CA LYS A 271 13.69 8.93 6.62
C LYS A 271 14.69 8.51 5.54
N VAL A 272 14.34 7.51 4.72
CA VAL A 272 15.15 7.10 3.56
C VAL A 272 15.29 8.25 2.56
N ILE A 273 14.17 8.86 2.15
CA ILE A 273 14.20 9.96 1.17
C ILE A 273 14.94 11.19 1.73
N GLY A 274 14.72 11.53 3.01
CA GLY A 274 15.46 12.59 3.68
C GLY A 274 16.98 12.33 3.69
N TYR A 275 17.37 11.07 3.86
CA TYR A 275 18.78 10.67 3.77
C TYR A 275 19.32 10.85 2.35
N CYS A 276 18.59 10.44 1.31
CA CYS A 276 18.99 10.66 -0.08
C CYS A 276 19.22 12.15 -0.37
N ILE A 277 18.26 13.00 0.02
CA ILE A 277 18.36 14.46 -0.18
C ILE A 277 19.57 15.06 0.55
N SER A 278 19.77 14.68 1.82
CA SER A 278 20.87 15.23 2.65
C SER A 278 22.27 14.76 2.23
N ASN A 279 22.36 13.70 1.43
CA ASN A 279 23.65 13.12 0.98
C ASN A 279 23.81 13.17 -0.55
N ASP A 280 23.03 14.01 -1.24
CA ASP A 280 23.10 14.20 -2.68
C ASP A 280 23.01 12.88 -3.48
N ILE A 281 22.03 12.02 -3.11
CA ILE A 281 21.83 10.71 -3.74
C ILE A 281 20.67 10.81 -4.72
N GLY A 282 20.96 10.69 -6.02
CA GLY A 282 20.01 10.79 -7.12
C GLY A 282 19.34 9.47 -7.49
N THR A 283 19.87 8.33 -7.06
CA THR A 283 19.31 7.01 -7.38
C THR A 283 19.06 6.17 -6.13
N LEU A 284 17.83 5.65 -5.99
CA LEU A 284 17.43 4.71 -4.94
C LEU A 284 17.14 3.33 -5.53
N VAL A 285 17.93 2.34 -5.14
CA VAL A 285 17.77 0.92 -5.55
C VAL A 285 17.12 0.16 -4.42
N VAL A 286 16.03 -0.56 -4.69
CA VAL A 286 15.32 -1.35 -3.67
C VAL A 286 15.28 -2.81 -4.08
N GLY A 287 15.76 -3.69 -3.20
CA GLY A 287 15.66 -5.13 -3.38
C GLY A 287 14.22 -5.58 -3.56
N TYR A 288 13.98 -6.43 -4.56
CA TYR A 288 12.67 -6.93 -4.92
C TYR A 288 12.73 -8.41 -5.29
N ASN A 289 11.82 -9.18 -4.70
CA ASN A 289 11.54 -10.53 -5.14
C ASN A 289 10.03 -10.68 -5.30
N GLU A 290 9.58 -11.11 -6.47
CA GLU A 290 8.16 -11.24 -6.79
C GLU A 290 7.44 -12.24 -5.88
N THR A 291 8.14 -13.28 -5.47
CA THR A 291 7.62 -14.35 -4.59
C THR A 291 7.93 -14.13 -3.11
N PHE A 292 8.52 -13.01 -2.73
CA PHE A 292 9.12 -12.73 -1.41
C PHE A 292 8.24 -13.08 -0.20
N GLN A 293 6.91 -12.97 -0.34
CA GLN A 293 5.95 -13.33 0.71
C GLN A 293 5.05 -14.54 0.36
N ARG A 294 5.19 -15.12 -0.84
CA ARG A 294 4.41 -16.28 -1.27
C ARG A 294 5.26 -17.55 -1.14
N GLY A 295 4.75 -18.54 -0.38
CA GLY A 295 5.45 -19.82 -0.23
C GLY A 295 6.73 -19.78 0.61
N SER A 296 7.02 -18.68 1.32
CA SER A 296 8.21 -18.58 2.16
C SER A 296 8.17 -19.59 3.31
N ASN A 297 9.20 -20.44 3.42
CA ASN A 297 9.36 -21.42 4.49
C ASN A 297 10.52 -21.01 5.42
N VAL A 298 10.37 -19.91 6.14
CA VAL A 298 11.35 -19.43 7.15
C VAL A 298 10.99 -19.85 8.59
N GLY A 299 10.16 -20.91 8.72
CA GLY A 299 9.65 -21.44 9.97
C GLY A 299 8.38 -20.72 10.46
N LYS A 300 7.46 -21.46 11.11
CA LYS A 300 6.09 -21.03 11.48
C LYS A 300 6.03 -19.63 12.16
N ARG A 301 6.92 -19.36 13.11
CA ARG A 301 7.00 -18.08 13.85
C ARG A 301 7.48 -16.90 12.97
N ASN A 302 8.47 -17.16 12.13
CA ASN A 302 9.04 -16.14 11.25
C ASN A 302 8.10 -15.86 10.09
N ASN A 303 7.44 -16.87 9.51
CA ASN A 303 6.44 -16.71 8.45
C ASN A 303 5.30 -15.78 8.91
N GLN A 304 4.74 -16.00 10.10
CA GLN A 304 3.68 -15.13 10.63
C GLN A 304 4.13 -13.68 10.80
N THR A 305 5.37 -13.46 11.21
CA THR A 305 5.92 -12.09 11.36
C THR A 305 6.20 -11.46 10.00
N PHE A 306 6.76 -12.23 9.07
CA PHE A 306 7.17 -11.79 7.74
C PHE A 306 5.96 -11.37 6.88
N VAL A 307 4.92 -12.21 6.84
CA VAL A 307 3.69 -11.95 6.08
C VAL A 307 2.93 -10.70 6.60
N ASN A 308 3.10 -10.37 7.89
CA ASN A 308 2.42 -9.23 8.51
C ASN A 308 3.08 -7.86 8.28
N ILE A 309 4.29 -7.82 7.66
CA ILE A 309 4.96 -6.57 7.29
C ILE A 309 4.61 -6.22 5.85
N PRO A 310 3.96 -5.07 5.57
CA PRO A 310 3.52 -4.72 4.22
C PRO A 310 4.67 -4.09 3.40
N TYR A 311 5.66 -4.90 3.00
CA TYR A 311 6.81 -4.45 2.19
C TYR A 311 6.39 -3.81 0.86
N GLY A 312 5.36 -4.33 0.19
CA GLY A 312 4.80 -3.72 -1.01
C GLY A 312 4.42 -2.26 -0.78
N LYS A 313 3.68 -1.98 0.31
CA LYS A 313 3.33 -0.59 0.67
C LYS A 313 4.53 0.29 0.98
N LEU A 314 5.63 -0.28 1.51
CA LEU A 314 6.85 0.50 1.74
C LEU A 314 7.50 0.86 0.41
N ARG A 315 7.61 -0.10 -0.51
CA ARG A 315 8.14 0.14 -1.87
C ARG A 315 7.31 1.18 -2.63
N ASP A 316 5.98 1.03 -2.66
CA ASP A 316 5.09 2.01 -3.30
C ASP A 316 5.28 3.42 -2.72
N LYS A 317 5.49 3.51 -1.38
CA LYS A 317 5.77 4.80 -0.72
C LYS A 317 7.12 5.39 -1.10
N LEU A 318 8.16 4.57 -1.21
CA LEU A 318 9.48 5.00 -1.66
C LEU A 318 9.40 5.47 -3.11
N GLU A 319 8.74 4.70 -3.98
CA GLU A 319 8.59 5.01 -5.41
C GLU A 319 7.95 6.39 -5.64
N TYR A 320 6.75 6.66 -5.07
CA TYR A 320 6.12 7.96 -5.25
C TYR A 320 6.87 9.12 -4.57
N LEU A 321 7.56 8.86 -3.44
CA LEU A 321 8.38 9.89 -2.80
C LEU A 321 9.65 10.20 -3.60
N CYS A 322 10.23 9.20 -4.28
CA CYS A 322 11.32 9.42 -5.23
C CYS A 322 10.84 10.29 -6.39
N GLU A 323 9.72 9.94 -7.03
CA GLU A 323 9.12 10.74 -8.11
C GLU A 323 8.86 12.19 -7.65
N LEU A 324 8.31 12.38 -6.43
CA LEU A 324 8.03 13.70 -5.87
C LEU A 324 9.30 14.56 -5.70
N ASN A 325 10.46 13.95 -5.49
CA ASN A 325 11.72 14.65 -5.21
C ASN A 325 12.75 14.56 -6.34
N GLY A 326 12.40 14.05 -7.52
CA GLY A 326 13.30 13.89 -8.66
C GLY A 326 14.42 12.88 -8.42
N ILE A 327 14.15 11.83 -7.62
CA ILE A 327 15.08 10.72 -7.37
C ILE A 327 14.69 9.56 -8.29
N THR A 328 15.67 8.97 -8.97
CA THR A 328 15.46 7.77 -9.79
C THR A 328 15.20 6.57 -8.89
N PHE A 329 14.09 5.85 -9.12
CA PHE A 329 13.73 4.66 -8.35
C PHE A 329 13.93 3.40 -9.18
N VAL A 330 14.72 2.45 -8.66
CA VAL A 330 15.05 1.18 -9.33
C VAL A 330 14.63 0.00 -8.45
N LYS A 331 13.84 -0.92 -9.01
CA LYS A 331 13.52 -2.22 -8.39
C LYS A 331 14.53 -3.25 -8.88
N GLN A 332 15.35 -3.76 -7.99
CA GLN A 332 16.38 -4.75 -8.31
C GLN A 332 15.99 -6.13 -7.81
N GLU A 333 15.99 -7.12 -8.69
CA GLU A 333 15.83 -8.51 -8.32
C GLU A 333 16.97 -8.94 -7.37
N GLU A 334 16.63 -9.59 -6.23
CA GLU A 334 17.55 -9.81 -5.09
C GLU A 334 17.93 -11.28 -4.84
N SER A 335 17.67 -12.19 -5.80
CA SER A 335 18.09 -13.61 -5.62
C SER A 335 19.59 -13.70 -5.35
N TYR A 336 19.93 -14.54 -4.40
CA TYR A 336 21.29 -14.86 -3.94
C TYR A 336 22.11 -13.70 -3.34
N THR A 337 21.60 -12.48 -3.28
CA THR A 337 22.33 -11.31 -2.73
C THR A 337 22.73 -11.47 -1.27
N SER A 338 21.99 -12.24 -0.48
CA SER A 338 22.31 -12.55 0.92
C SER A 338 23.35 -13.68 1.08
N LYS A 339 23.61 -14.46 0.01
CA LYS A 339 24.53 -15.59 0.01
C LYS A 339 25.90 -15.23 -0.59
N ALA A 340 25.89 -14.47 -1.70
CA ALA A 340 27.08 -14.04 -2.40
C ALA A 340 27.94 -13.08 -1.57
N SER A 341 29.25 -13.15 -1.72
CA SER A 341 30.21 -12.23 -1.12
C SER A 341 30.42 -11.00 -2.00
N PHE A 342 30.14 -9.81 -1.46
CA PHE A 342 30.36 -8.57 -2.18
C PHE A 342 31.87 -8.31 -2.40
N TRP A 343 32.67 -8.42 -1.34
CA TRP A 343 34.07 -8.10 -1.37
C TRP A 343 34.91 -9.11 -2.18
N ASP A 344 34.47 -10.36 -2.24
CA ASP A 344 35.12 -11.39 -3.05
C ASP A 344 34.60 -11.38 -4.50
N ARG A 345 33.70 -10.44 -4.86
CA ARG A 345 33.14 -10.24 -6.20
C ARG A 345 32.44 -11.48 -6.78
N ASP A 346 31.80 -12.32 -5.93
CA ASP A 346 31.07 -13.49 -6.38
C ASP A 346 30.04 -13.15 -7.47
N ASP A 347 29.88 -13.97 -8.48
CA ASP A 347 28.78 -13.83 -9.43
C ASP A 347 27.42 -14.02 -8.74
N ILE A 348 26.46 -13.17 -9.08
CA ILE A 348 25.11 -13.19 -8.48
C ILE A 348 24.09 -13.58 -9.55
N PRO A 349 23.74 -14.86 -9.67
CA PRO A 349 22.77 -15.31 -10.67
C PRO A 349 21.35 -14.85 -10.35
N VAL A 350 20.48 -14.95 -11.35
CA VAL A 350 19.02 -14.82 -11.17
C VAL A 350 18.44 -16.20 -10.90
N TYR A 351 17.54 -16.30 -9.93
CA TYR A 351 16.84 -17.56 -9.64
C TYR A 351 15.89 -17.92 -10.79
N ASN A 352 16.03 -19.15 -11.28
CA ASN A 352 15.13 -19.73 -12.27
C ASN A 352 14.33 -20.87 -11.61
N SER A 353 13.01 -20.70 -11.47
CA SER A 353 12.10 -21.69 -10.89
C SER A 353 11.99 -22.96 -11.74
N ASP A 354 12.14 -22.84 -13.06
CA ASP A 354 11.97 -23.96 -14.01
C ASP A 354 13.23 -24.83 -14.11
N ASN A 355 14.39 -24.26 -13.73
CA ASN A 355 15.67 -24.97 -13.68
C ASN A 355 16.47 -24.50 -12.46
N PRO A 356 16.11 -24.91 -11.24
CA PRO A 356 16.81 -24.51 -10.02
C PRO A 356 18.22 -25.09 -9.99
N LYS A 357 19.22 -24.19 -9.84
CA LYS A 357 20.64 -24.60 -9.71
C LYS A 357 21.15 -24.25 -8.32
N GLU A 358 22.02 -25.08 -7.79
CA GLU A 358 22.81 -24.77 -6.60
C GLU A 358 24.06 -24.00 -7.01
N TYR A 359 24.33 -22.91 -6.27
CA TYR A 359 25.52 -22.08 -6.47
C TYR A 359 26.36 -22.07 -5.21
N GLN A 360 27.67 -22.18 -5.38
CA GLN A 360 28.65 -22.00 -4.30
C GLN A 360 29.16 -20.57 -4.31
N PHE A 361 29.35 -20.02 -3.12
CA PHE A 361 29.85 -18.67 -2.93
C PHE A 361 31.08 -18.69 -2.05
N SER A 362 32.00 -17.74 -2.28
CA SER A 362 33.30 -17.69 -1.62
C SER A 362 33.20 -17.37 -0.12
N GLY A 363 32.24 -16.54 0.26
CA GLY A 363 31.97 -16.18 1.65
C GLY A 363 30.79 -16.96 2.26
N LYS A 364 30.58 -16.82 3.57
CA LYS A 364 29.47 -17.48 4.29
C LYS A 364 28.97 -16.70 5.47
N ARG A 365 27.68 -16.89 5.77
CA ARG A 365 27.07 -16.39 6.99
C ARG A 365 27.51 -17.24 8.18
N ILE A 366 28.28 -16.68 9.13
CA ILE A 366 28.81 -17.41 10.28
C ILE A 366 27.85 -17.47 11.46
N CYS A 367 27.09 -16.42 11.66
CA CYS A 367 26.00 -16.39 12.63
C CYS A 367 24.97 -15.32 12.22
N ARG A 368 23.93 -15.16 13.03
CA ARG A 368 22.91 -14.16 12.75
C ARG A 368 23.50 -12.75 12.75
N GLY A 369 23.38 -12.05 11.62
CA GLY A 369 23.87 -10.68 11.44
C GLY A 369 25.35 -10.56 11.07
N GLN A 370 26.10 -11.65 10.95
CA GLN A 370 27.51 -11.63 10.55
C GLN A 370 27.78 -12.50 9.33
N TYR A 371 28.48 -11.93 8.39
CA TYR A 371 28.97 -12.56 7.17
C TYR A 371 30.50 -12.54 7.15
N ARG A 372 31.14 -13.62 6.75
CA ARG A 372 32.59 -13.73 6.60
C ARG A 372 32.94 -13.94 5.13
N THR A 373 33.83 -13.12 4.62
CA THR A 373 34.41 -13.22 3.26
C THR A 373 35.41 -14.35 3.17
N ALA A 374 35.83 -14.73 1.97
CA ALA A 374 36.90 -15.71 1.73
C ALA A 374 38.22 -15.27 2.39
N SER A 375 38.53 -13.97 2.35
CA SER A 375 39.71 -13.39 2.98
C SER A 375 39.64 -13.32 4.51
N GLY A 376 38.56 -13.84 5.14
CA GLY A 376 38.37 -13.87 6.60
C GLY A 376 37.78 -12.61 7.21
N ASN A 377 37.59 -11.54 6.46
CA ASN A 377 36.99 -10.31 6.94
C ASN A 377 35.52 -10.51 7.30
N THR A 378 35.07 -9.86 8.38
CA THR A 378 33.69 -9.95 8.82
C THR A 378 32.94 -8.63 8.64
N LEU A 379 31.70 -8.71 8.17
CA LEU A 379 30.80 -7.56 8.03
C LEU A 379 29.37 -7.93 8.45
N ASN A 380 28.53 -6.93 8.58
CA ASN A 380 27.10 -7.18 8.82
C ASN A 380 26.48 -7.88 7.60
N ALA A 381 25.78 -9.01 7.84
CA ALA A 381 25.22 -9.83 6.77
C ALA A 381 24.14 -9.13 5.93
N ASP A 382 23.34 -8.22 6.54
CA ASP A 382 22.31 -7.48 5.82
C ASP A 382 22.95 -6.32 5.02
N ILE A 383 24.09 -5.78 5.48
CA ILE A 383 24.93 -4.84 4.71
C ILE A 383 25.53 -5.54 3.48
N ASN A 384 26.03 -6.79 3.62
CA ASN A 384 26.47 -7.57 2.47
C ASN A 384 25.38 -7.75 1.43
N GLY A 385 24.15 -8.06 1.88
CA GLY A 385 22.97 -8.15 1.00
C GLY A 385 22.69 -6.83 0.26
N SER A 386 22.67 -5.71 0.97
CA SER A 386 22.45 -4.38 0.36
C SER A 386 23.56 -4.01 -0.64
N LEU A 387 24.82 -4.31 -0.36
CA LEU A 387 25.94 -4.12 -1.28
C LEU A 387 25.78 -4.93 -2.57
N ASN A 388 25.34 -6.19 -2.43
CA ASN A 388 25.07 -7.05 -3.57
C ASN A 388 23.86 -6.59 -4.40
N ILE A 389 22.81 -6.05 -3.77
CA ILE A 389 21.70 -5.41 -4.47
C ILE A 389 22.21 -4.21 -5.29
N LEU A 390 23.07 -3.37 -4.70
CA LEU A 390 23.67 -2.25 -5.40
C LEU A 390 24.50 -2.69 -6.58
N ARG A 391 25.37 -3.71 -6.39
CA ARG A 391 26.23 -4.27 -7.45
C ARG A 391 25.40 -4.84 -8.59
N LYS A 392 24.39 -5.65 -8.26
CA LYS A 392 23.52 -6.30 -9.25
C LYS A 392 22.71 -5.31 -10.08
N SER A 393 22.41 -4.12 -9.52
CA SER A 393 21.67 -3.07 -10.24
C SER A 393 22.47 -2.36 -11.31
N SER A 394 23.81 -2.39 -11.23
CA SER A 394 24.74 -1.74 -12.19
C SER A 394 24.44 -0.26 -12.45
N VAL A 395 23.75 0.44 -11.54
CA VAL A 395 23.34 1.84 -11.75
C VAL A 395 24.47 2.85 -11.53
N VAL A 396 25.53 2.44 -10.80
CA VAL A 396 26.71 3.27 -10.50
C VAL A 396 27.97 2.43 -10.48
N SER A 397 29.14 3.07 -10.69
CA SER A 397 30.43 2.43 -10.49
C SER A 397 30.69 2.20 -9.00
N LEU A 398 31.29 1.06 -8.67
CA LEU A 398 31.66 0.66 -7.30
C LEU A 398 33.18 0.60 -7.10
N GLU A 399 33.98 1.00 -8.07
CA GLU A 399 35.45 0.88 -7.99
C GLU A 399 36.04 1.70 -6.83
N ALA A 400 35.51 2.91 -6.58
CA ALA A 400 35.91 3.72 -5.43
C ALA A 400 35.62 3.01 -4.09
N LEU A 401 34.50 2.29 -4.01
CA LEU A 401 34.14 1.51 -2.83
C LEU A 401 35.05 0.28 -2.65
N TYR A 402 35.35 -0.43 -3.73
CA TYR A 402 36.32 -1.53 -3.71
C TYR A 402 37.71 -1.07 -3.30
N SER A 403 38.17 0.07 -3.83
CA SER A 403 39.47 0.65 -3.45
C SER A 403 39.51 1.05 -1.97
N ARG A 404 38.39 1.51 -1.42
CA ARG A 404 38.26 1.82 0.01
C ARG A 404 38.33 0.56 0.89
N GLY A 405 37.92 -0.61 0.39
CA GLY A 405 37.97 -1.91 1.07
C GLY A 405 37.04 -2.07 2.28
N LYS A 406 36.23 -1.07 2.61
CA LYS A 406 35.32 -1.08 3.77
C LYS A 406 34.13 -0.15 3.59
N VAL A 407 33.07 -0.40 4.36
CA VAL A 407 31.93 0.50 4.56
C VAL A 407 31.91 1.01 6.01
N ASP A 408 31.16 2.08 6.24
CA ASP A 408 31.00 2.60 7.60
C ASP A 408 30.20 1.63 8.48
N THR A 409 30.40 1.68 9.78
CA THR A 409 29.56 0.96 10.72
C THR A 409 28.12 1.50 10.65
N PRO A 410 27.10 0.65 10.46
CA PRO A 410 25.75 1.12 10.25
C PRO A 410 25.17 1.84 11.47
N VAL A 411 24.70 3.06 11.27
CA VAL A 411 23.93 3.79 12.28
C VAL A 411 22.54 3.21 12.38
N ARG A 412 22.15 2.76 13.58
CA ARG A 412 20.81 2.22 13.83
C ARG A 412 19.81 3.33 14.16
N ILE A 413 18.81 3.48 13.30
CA ILE A 413 17.73 4.46 13.42
C ILE A 413 16.50 3.77 14.02
N ARG A 414 16.05 4.26 15.18
CA ARG A 414 14.80 3.86 15.81
C ARG A 414 13.72 4.89 15.50
N ILE A 415 12.62 4.45 14.92
CA ILE A 415 11.46 5.30 14.62
C ILE A 415 10.54 5.29 15.85
N ALA A 416 10.23 6.47 16.35
CA ALA A 416 9.35 6.68 17.51
C ALA A 416 7.86 6.56 17.15
#